data_c3d3a6c56407127c43b7052f24e7b588
#
_entry.id   c3d3a6c56407127c43b7052f24e7b588
#
_cell.length_a   1.000
_cell.length_b   1.000
_cell.length_c   1.000
_cell.angle_alpha   90.00
_cell.angle_beta   90.00
_cell.angle_gamma   90.00
#
_symmetry.space_group_name_H-M   'P 1'
#
loop_
_entity.id
_entity.type
_entity.pdbx_description
1 polymer ?
#
loop_
_entity_poly.entity_id
_entity_poly.type
_entity_poly.pdbx_seq_one_letter_code
_entity_poly.pdbx_strand_id
1 'polypeptide(L)'
;VAGSNLENQIAEELGQQMSQEIDREILWGMLQGIGWTRVMLPRLIDNKHAIDITYWLEENCRNPFERNGRDFIFEDTKDATIFILRWM
;
A
#
# COMPACT_ATOMS: atom_id res chain seq x y z
N VAL A 1 0.23 5.98 32.12
CA VAL A 1 -0.55 5.59 31.02
C VAL A 1 -1.01 6.78 30.18
N ALA A 2 -0.86 7.99 30.71
CA ALA A 2 -1.11 9.21 29.96
C ALA A 2 -0.20 9.30 28.72
N GLY A 3 1.02 8.77 28.80
CA GLY A 3 1.93 8.73 27.66
C GLY A 3 1.44 7.85 26.52
N SER A 4 0.85 6.70 26.83
CA SER A 4 0.28 5.81 25.81
C SER A 4 -0.88 6.46 25.06
N ASN A 5 -1.75 7.19 25.79
CA ASN A 5 -2.86 7.90 25.15
C ASN A 5 -2.36 9.03 24.26
N LEU A 6 -1.32 9.72 24.68
CA LEU A 6 -0.73 10.79 23.89
C LEU A 6 -0.08 10.25 22.62
N GLU A 7 0.63 9.15 22.73
CA GLU A 7 1.24 8.49 21.57
C GLU A 7 0.20 8.03 20.57
N ASN A 8 -0.91 7.46 21.06
CA ASN A 8 -2.00 7.03 20.21
C ASN A 8 -2.67 8.21 19.49
N GLN A 9 -2.85 9.33 20.19
CA GLN A 9 -3.40 10.53 19.56
C GLN A 9 -2.48 11.07 18.48
N ILE A 10 -1.20 11.11 18.74
CA ILE A 10 -0.22 11.57 17.75
C ILE A 10 -0.24 10.65 16.53
N ALA A 11 -0.27 9.34 16.76
CA ALA A 11 -0.32 8.37 15.68
C ALA A 11 -1.60 8.52 14.83
N GLU A 12 -2.73 8.77 15.48
CA GLU A 12 -4.00 8.99 14.77
C GLU A 12 -3.96 10.27 13.94
N GLU A 13 -3.43 11.35 14.50
CA GLU A 13 -3.29 12.61 13.76
C GLU A 13 -2.38 12.49 12.57
N LEU A 14 -1.23 11.84 12.75
CA LEU A 14 -0.31 11.57 11.63
C LEU A 14 -0.96 10.69 10.58
N GLY A 15 -1.70 9.66 11.01
CA GLY A 15 -2.42 8.78 10.11
C GLY A 15 -3.46 9.54 9.29
N GLN A 16 -4.19 10.45 9.91
CA GLN A 16 -5.17 11.28 9.21
C GLN A 16 -4.51 12.22 8.21
N GLN A 17 -3.39 12.84 8.59
CA GLN A 17 -2.63 13.69 7.67
C GLN A 17 -2.07 12.88 6.49
N MET A 18 -1.58 11.70 6.78
CA MET A 18 -1.03 10.81 5.75
C MET A 18 -2.08 10.20 4.84
N SER A 19 -3.36 10.36 5.16
CA SER A 19 -4.43 9.91 4.27
C SER A 19 -4.59 10.82 3.05
N GLN A 20 -3.99 12.01 3.06
CA GLN A 20 -4.02 12.91 1.92
C GLN A 20 -3.04 12.44 0.85
N GLU A 21 -3.35 12.77 -0.40
CA GLU A 21 -2.58 12.29 -1.54
C GLU A 21 -1.10 12.66 -1.49
N ILE A 22 -0.79 13.90 -1.08
CA ILE A 22 0.58 14.39 -0.97
C ILE A 22 1.35 13.57 0.06
N ASP A 23 0.73 13.31 1.21
CA ASP A 23 1.37 12.56 2.28
C ASP A 23 1.60 11.11 1.89
N ARG A 24 0.71 10.54 1.08
CA ARG A 24 0.87 9.18 0.57
C ARG A 24 2.08 9.08 -0.36
N GLU A 25 2.28 10.05 -1.24
CA GLU A 25 3.43 10.05 -2.13
C GLU A 25 4.75 10.13 -1.35
N ILE A 26 4.80 10.92 -0.29
CA ILE A 26 5.95 11.00 0.59
C ILE A 26 6.18 9.65 1.26
N LEU A 27 5.14 9.06 1.85
CA LEU A 27 5.24 7.77 2.53
C LEU A 27 5.72 6.68 1.58
N TRP A 28 5.12 6.58 0.40
CA TRP A 28 5.51 5.56 -0.58
C TRP A 28 6.93 5.78 -1.10
N GLY A 29 7.35 7.02 -1.25
CA GLY A 29 8.73 7.33 -1.59
C GLY A 29 9.72 6.84 -0.52
N MET A 30 9.37 7.01 0.75
CA MET A 30 10.17 6.50 1.85
C MET A 30 10.21 4.97 1.86
N LEU A 31 9.07 4.33 1.62
CA LEU A 31 8.99 2.86 1.56
C LEU A 31 9.86 2.32 0.42
N GLN A 32 9.83 2.97 -0.74
CA GLN A 32 10.71 2.58 -1.85
C GLN A 32 12.18 2.73 -1.46
N GLY A 33 12.51 3.77 -0.68
CA GLY A 33 13.86 3.99 -0.20
C GLY A 33 14.39 2.89 0.71
N ILE A 34 13.49 2.18 1.39
CA ILE A 34 13.86 1.06 2.27
C ILE A 34 13.62 -0.31 1.61
N GLY A 35 13.35 -0.34 0.32
CA GLY A 35 13.30 -1.59 -0.43
C GLY A 35 11.92 -2.06 -0.88
N TRP A 36 10.87 -1.32 -0.60
CA TRP A 36 9.54 -1.68 -1.11
C TRP A 36 9.48 -1.47 -2.62
N THR A 37 8.70 -2.30 -3.30
CA THR A 37 8.56 -2.27 -4.75
C THR A 37 7.20 -1.72 -5.13
N ARG A 38 7.19 -0.68 -5.94
CA ARG A 38 5.96 -0.04 -6.45
C ARG A 38 5.64 -0.55 -7.85
N VAL A 39 4.37 -0.91 -8.06
CA VAL A 39 3.88 -1.39 -9.34
C VAL A 39 2.62 -0.62 -9.71
N MET A 40 2.60 -0.03 -10.88
CA MET A 40 1.43 0.68 -11.40
C MET A 40 0.83 -0.10 -12.55
N LEU A 41 -0.47 -0.44 -12.44
CA LEU A 41 -1.17 -1.08 -13.53
C LEU A 41 -1.31 -0.10 -14.71
N PRO A 42 -1.25 -0.60 -15.96
CA PRO A 42 -1.28 0.28 -17.14
C PRO A 42 -2.66 0.91 -17.38
N ARG A 43 -3.72 0.40 -16.75
CA ARG A 43 -5.09 0.89 -16.93
C ARG A 43 -5.73 1.18 -15.59
N LEU A 44 -6.67 2.15 -15.59
CA LEU A 44 -7.52 2.36 -14.44
C LEU A 44 -8.39 1.12 -14.22
N ILE A 45 -8.61 0.76 -12.96
CA ILE A 45 -9.42 -0.39 -12.60
C ILE A 45 -10.72 0.10 -11.95
N ASP A 46 -11.82 -0.61 -12.24
CA ASP A 46 -13.10 -0.33 -11.61
C ASP A 46 -13.17 -1.01 -10.23
N ASN A 47 -14.24 -0.75 -9.49
CA ASN A 47 -14.38 -1.29 -8.14
C ASN A 47 -14.42 -2.81 -8.11
N LYS A 48 -15.09 -3.43 -9.07
CA LYS A 48 -15.18 -4.90 -9.15
C LYS A 48 -13.80 -5.50 -9.37
N HIS A 49 -13.04 -4.95 -10.31
CA HIS A 49 -11.70 -5.42 -10.61
C HIS A 49 -10.76 -5.21 -9.42
N ALA A 50 -10.90 -4.06 -8.74
CA ALA A 50 -10.11 -3.77 -7.56
C ALA A 50 -10.37 -4.78 -6.44
N ILE A 51 -11.63 -5.18 -6.25
CA ILE A 51 -11.99 -6.18 -5.26
C ILE A 51 -11.37 -7.53 -5.62
N ASP A 52 -11.46 -7.95 -6.87
CA ASP A 52 -10.88 -9.22 -7.32
C ASP A 52 -9.38 -9.25 -7.10
N ILE A 53 -8.68 -8.17 -7.45
CA ILE A 53 -7.25 -8.05 -7.25
C ILE A 53 -6.90 -8.10 -5.77
N THR A 54 -7.66 -7.41 -4.93
CA THR A 54 -7.41 -7.37 -3.48
C THR A 54 -7.57 -8.75 -2.86
N TYR A 55 -8.61 -9.50 -3.21
CA TYR A 55 -8.77 -10.86 -2.73
C TYR A 55 -7.61 -11.75 -3.15
N TRP A 56 -7.19 -11.64 -4.41
CA TRP A 56 -6.05 -12.42 -4.90
C TRP A 56 -4.78 -12.08 -4.13
N LEU A 57 -4.55 -10.79 -3.86
CA LEU A 57 -3.39 -10.35 -3.10
C LEU A 57 -3.40 -10.90 -1.68
N GLU A 58 -4.56 -10.85 -1.01
CA GLU A 58 -4.69 -11.39 0.36
C GLU A 58 -4.40 -12.88 0.41
N GLU A 59 -4.74 -13.63 -0.64
CA GLU A 59 -4.49 -15.06 -0.68
C GLU A 59 -3.07 -15.41 -1.06
N ASN A 60 -2.40 -14.59 -1.86
CA ASN A 60 -1.11 -14.94 -2.46
C ASN A 60 0.08 -14.18 -1.89
N CYS A 61 -0.12 -12.97 -1.38
CA CYS A 61 0.95 -12.19 -0.78
C CYS A 61 1.12 -12.56 0.69
N ARG A 62 2.35 -12.79 1.10
CA ARG A 62 2.67 -13.15 2.49
C ARG A 62 3.16 -11.96 3.31
N ASN A 63 3.52 -10.89 2.65
CA ASN A 63 4.08 -9.69 3.26
C ASN A 63 3.16 -8.50 3.03
N PRO A 64 3.29 -7.44 3.82
CA PRO A 64 2.43 -6.27 3.68
C PRO A 64 2.46 -5.65 2.29
N PHE A 65 1.32 -5.14 1.86
CA PHE A 65 1.18 -4.39 0.63
C PHE A 65 0.13 -3.30 0.82
N GLU A 66 0.16 -2.29 -0.04
CA GLU A 66 -0.85 -1.24 -0.04
C GLU A 66 -1.29 -0.90 -1.47
N ARG A 67 -2.45 -0.29 -1.58
CA ARG A 67 -3.03 0.08 -2.87
C ARG A 67 -3.62 1.48 -2.83
N ASN A 68 -3.41 2.21 -3.91
CA ASN A 68 -4.09 3.47 -4.17
C ASN A 68 -4.52 3.51 -5.64
N GLY A 69 -5.81 3.22 -5.90
CA GLY A 69 -6.30 3.10 -7.27
C GLY A 69 -5.61 1.94 -7.98
N ARG A 70 -4.92 2.25 -9.08
CA ARG A 70 -4.16 1.26 -9.86
C ARG A 70 -2.70 1.13 -9.43
N ASP A 71 -2.32 1.86 -8.39
CA ASP A 71 -0.96 1.92 -7.89
C ASP A 71 -0.83 0.99 -6.68
N PHE A 72 0.17 0.14 -6.68
CA PHE A 72 0.41 -0.84 -5.61
C PHE A 72 1.84 -0.74 -5.13
N ILE A 73 2.04 -1.00 -3.85
CA ILE A 73 3.39 -1.06 -3.28
C ILE A 73 3.50 -2.29 -2.38
N PHE A 74 4.59 -3.02 -2.51
CA PHE A 74 4.82 -4.29 -1.83
C PHE A 74 6.10 -4.23 -1.02
N GLU A 75 6.04 -4.75 0.19
CA GLU A 75 7.24 -4.88 1.02
C GLU A 75 8.24 -5.86 0.39
N ASP A 76 7.74 -6.97 -0.14
CA ASP A 76 8.58 -8.03 -0.71
C ASP A 76 8.53 -7.99 -2.23
N THR A 77 9.71 -7.94 -2.85
CA THR A 77 9.87 -7.96 -4.32
C THR A 77 9.24 -9.22 -4.93
N LYS A 78 9.26 -10.35 -4.23
CA LYS A 78 8.64 -11.59 -4.73
C LYS A 78 7.14 -11.44 -4.89
N ASP A 79 6.49 -10.79 -3.92
CA ASP A 79 5.06 -10.53 -3.99
C ASP A 79 4.74 -9.60 -5.17
N ALA A 80 5.55 -8.57 -5.39
CA ALA A 80 5.41 -7.69 -6.53
C ALA A 80 5.57 -8.46 -7.85
N THR A 81 6.52 -9.37 -7.91
CA THR A 81 6.79 -10.17 -9.11
C THR A 81 5.59 -11.06 -9.46
N ILE A 82 5.03 -11.79 -8.50
CA ILE A 82 3.88 -12.65 -8.77
C ILE A 82 2.65 -11.82 -9.14
N PHE A 83 2.51 -10.63 -8.58
CA PHE A 83 1.46 -9.69 -8.95
C PHE A 83 1.60 -9.28 -10.42
N ILE A 84 2.79 -8.91 -10.84
CA ILE A 84 3.07 -8.54 -12.23
C ILE A 84 2.73 -9.68 -13.18
N LEU A 85 3.16 -10.89 -12.84
CA LEU A 85 2.92 -12.07 -13.68
C LEU A 85 1.42 -12.41 -13.79
N ARG A 86 0.64 -12.10 -12.77
CA ARG A 86 -0.79 -12.42 -12.76
C ARG A 86 -1.65 -11.36 -13.45
N TRP A 87 -1.33 -10.07 -13.26
CA TRP A 87 -2.22 -8.97 -13.64
C TRP A 87 -1.67 -8.06 -14.75
N MET A 88 -0.43 -8.18 -15.07
CA MET A 88 0.19 -7.43 -16.17
C MET A 88 0.65 -8.37 -17.29
#